data_29e14f5371b01d3360ff3006e64ff859
#
_entry.id   29e14f5371b01d3360ff3006e64ff859
#
_cell.length_a   1.000
_cell.length_b   1.000
_cell.length_c   1.000
_cell.angle_alpha   90.00
_cell.angle_beta   90.00
_cell.angle_gamma   90.00
#
_symmetry.space_group_name_H-M   'P 1'
#
loop_
_entity.id
_entity.type
_entity.pdbx_description
1 polymer ?
#
loop_
_entity_poly.entity_id
_entity_poly.type
_entity_poly.pdbx_seq_one_letter_code
_entity_poly.pdbx_strand_id
1 'polypeptide(L)'
;EDLNFLEEARAYKKLMEDFELTQGEIAEKVNKRQSTISNKIRILALPEKLQEQLIANKLTERHARALLKLKDDDDRDQVMERVIVNNLNVKQTEKLIDDVLEKKEAALRKRRKINYISYKIYLNTIRKAFNQIKEMEENAKIIQEDKGDFMEVKILLPKNDRCFT
;
A
#
# COMPACT_ATOMS: atom_id res chain seq x y z
N GLU A 1 -17.77 -33.04 14.45
CA GLU A 1 -17.95 -31.71 13.79
C GLU A 1 -16.72 -31.43 12.99
N ASP A 2 -16.90 -31.09 11.70
CA ASP A 2 -15.77 -30.70 10.87
C ASP A 2 -15.31 -29.30 11.25
N LEU A 3 -14.00 -29.15 11.44
CA LEU A 3 -13.37 -27.86 11.75
C LEU A 3 -13.65 -26.84 10.63
N ASN A 4 -13.97 -25.62 10.99
CA ASN A 4 -14.04 -24.55 10.00
C ASN A 4 -12.61 -24.17 9.54
N PHE A 5 -12.52 -23.46 8.41
CA PHE A 5 -11.21 -23.15 7.81
C PHE A 5 -10.30 -22.27 8.68
N LEU A 6 -10.85 -21.50 9.62
CA LEU A 6 -10.07 -20.72 10.59
C LEU A 6 -9.54 -21.59 11.73
N GLU A 7 -10.35 -22.54 12.20
CA GLU A 7 -9.95 -23.53 13.21
C GLU A 7 -8.83 -24.40 12.66
N GLU A 8 -8.94 -24.90 11.42
CA GLU A 8 -7.86 -25.59 10.73
C GLU A 8 -6.59 -24.73 10.65
N ALA A 9 -6.73 -23.44 10.30
CA ALA A 9 -5.58 -22.53 10.21
C ALA A 9 -4.90 -22.33 11.57
N ARG A 10 -5.69 -22.17 12.63
CA ARG A 10 -5.19 -22.05 14.02
C ARG A 10 -4.51 -23.33 14.49
N ALA A 11 -5.09 -24.50 14.15
CA ALA A 11 -4.49 -25.80 14.46
C ALA A 11 -3.12 -25.95 13.77
N TYR A 12 -3.01 -25.60 12.48
CA TYR A 12 -1.72 -25.66 11.79
C TYR A 12 -0.69 -24.68 12.37
N LYS A 13 -1.12 -23.48 12.72
CA LYS A 13 -0.23 -22.51 13.37
C LYS A 13 0.27 -23.03 14.71
N LYS A 14 -0.61 -23.62 15.51
CA LYS A 14 -0.25 -24.23 16.79
C LYS A 14 0.72 -25.41 16.63
N LEU A 15 0.51 -26.26 15.61
CA LEU A 15 1.46 -27.35 15.32
C LEU A 15 2.87 -26.83 14.97
N MET A 16 2.96 -25.69 14.27
CA MET A 16 4.25 -25.05 14.00
C MET A 16 4.91 -24.53 15.27
N GLU A 17 4.14 -23.91 16.17
CA GLU A 17 4.65 -23.29 17.40
C GLU A 17 5.01 -24.33 18.47
N ASP A 18 4.15 -25.32 18.71
CA ASP A 18 4.31 -26.30 19.78
C ASP A 18 5.32 -27.43 19.43
N PHE A 19 5.42 -27.77 18.14
CA PHE A 19 6.24 -28.90 17.68
C PHE A 19 7.35 -28.50 16.73
N GLU A 20 7.58 -27.20 16.51
CA GLU A 20 8.60 -26.65 15.63
C GLU A 20 8.53 -27.20 14.17
N LEU A 21 7.33 -27.65 13.75
CA LEU A 21 7.12 -28.21 12.43
C LEU A 21 7.07 -27.13 11.36
N THR A 22 7.70 -27.40 10.24
CA THR A 22 7.57 -26.58 9.04
C THR A 22 6.21 -26.79 8.35
N GLN A 23 5.79 -25.80 7.53
CA GLN A 23 4.57 -25.95 6.71
C GLN A 23 4.63 -27.15 5.76
N GLY A 24 5.83 -27.55 5.30
CA GLY A 24 6.03 -28.72 4.48
C GLY A 24 5.77 -30.01 5.24
N GLU A 25 6.35 -30.19 6.42
CA GLU A 25 6.16 -31.37 7.26
C GLU A 25 4.70 -31.52 7.70
N ILE A 26 4.01 -30.41 8.02
CA ILE A 26 2.57 -30.46 8.30
C ILE A 26 1.81 -30.93 7.07
N ALA A 27 2.13 -30.39 5.89
CA ALA A 27 1.46 -30.75 4.63
C ALA A 27 1.58 -32.24 4.33
N GLU A 28 2.75 -32.83 4.51
CA GLU A 28 2.99 -34.27 4.37
C GLU A 28 2.15 -35.08 5.36
N LYS A 29 2.17 -34.70 6.65
CA LYS A 29 1.40 -35.40 7.71
C LYS A 29 -0.11 -35.40 7.48
N VAL A 30 -0.66 -34.30 6.93
CA VAL A 30 -2.11 -34.18 6.67
C VAL A 30 -2.48 -34.49 5.23
N ASN A 31 -1.54 -34.98 4.43
CA ASN A 31 -1.73 -35.31 2.99
C ASN A 31 -2.33 -34.14 2.18
N LYS A 32 -1.83 -32.92 2.42
CA LYS A 32 -2.20 -31.72 1.70
C LYS A 32 -0.96 -31.10 1.04
N ARG A 33 -1.18 -30.16 0.11
CA ARG A 33 -0.06 -29.39 -0.47
C ARG A 33 0.42 -28.33 0.51
N GLN A 34 1.72 -28.06 0.56
CA GLN A 34 2.30 -26.98 1.37
C GLN A 34 1.61 -25.63 1.09
N SER A 35 1.29 -25.34 -0.17
CA SER A 35 0.56 -24.11 -0.55
C SER A 35 -0.82 -24.01 0.09
N THR A 36 -1.49 -25.14 0.36
CA THR A 36 -2.79 -25.17 1.05
C THR A 36 -2.60 -24.77 2.52
N ILE A 37 -1.60 -25.32 3.20
CA ILE A 37 -1.26 -25.00 4.59
C ILE A 37 -0.88 -23.50 4.69
N SER A 38 0.02 -23.05 3.82
CA SER A 38 0.45 -21.65 3.76
C SER A 38 -0.73 -20.68 3.57
N ASN A 39 -1.62 -20.97 2.62
CA ASN A 39 -2.80 -20.14 2.37
C ASN A 39 -3.74 -20.09 3.58
N LYS A 40 -3.97 -21.19 4.28
CA LYS A 40 -4.79 -21.23 5.49
C LYS A 40 -4.17 -20.39 6.61
N ILE A 41 -2.89 -20.57 6.91
CA ILE A 41 -2.19 -19.80 7.95
C ILE A 41 -2.22 -18.30 7.64
N ARG A 42 -2.06 -17.89 6.38
CA ARG A 42 -2.12 -16.48 5.98
C ARG A 42 -3.44 -15.79 6.31
N ILE A 43 -4.56 -16.53 6.36
CA ILE A 43 -5.87 -15.95 6.69
C ILE A 43 -5.88 -15.40 8.13
N LEU A 44 -5.08 -15.97 9.02
CA LEU A 44 -4.96 -15.50 10.40
C LEU A 44 -4.32 -14.10 10.51
N ALA A 45 -3.76 -13.56 9.42
CA ALA A 45 -3.29 -12.18 9.36
C ALA A 45 -4.43 -11.15 9.21
N LEU A 46 -5.67 -11.58 8.94
CA LEU A 46 -6.82 -10.70 8.98
C LEU A 46 -7.15 -10.32 10.43
N PRO A 47 -7.63 -9.09 10.69
CA PRO A 47 -8.15 -8.69 11.99
C PRO A 47 -9.21 -9.67 12.50
N GLU A 48 -9.22 -9.91 13.82
CA GLU A 48 -10.10 -10.90 14.46
C GLU A 48 -11.58 -10.63 14.16
N LYS A 49 -11.99 -9.36 14.20
CA LYS A 49 -13.33 -8.91 13.79
C LYS A 49 -13.72 -9.43 12.41
N LEU A 50 -12.82 -9.36 11.42
CA LEU A 50 -13.09 -9.84 10.06
C LEU A 50 -13.13 -11.37 10.00
N GLN A 51 -12.30 -12.06 10.80
CA GLN A 51 -12.35 -13.51 10.91
C GLN A 51 -13.71 -13.98 11.46
N GLU A 52 -14.23 -13.33 12.49
CA GLU A 52 -15.55 -13.62 13.06
C GLU A 52 -16.66 -13.36 12.04
N GLN A 53 -16.63 -12.25 11.32
CA GLN A 53 -17.61 -11.92 10.29
C GLN A 53 -17.62 -12.95 9.13
N LEU A 54 -16.44 -13.47 8.74
CA LEU A 54 -16.32 -14.51 7.72
C LEU A 54 -17.10 -15.77 8.12
N ILE A 55 -16.97 -16.20 9.38
CA ILE A 55 -17.69 -17.38 9.88
C ILE A 55 -19.18 -17.10 10.08
N ALA A 56 -19.52 -15.98 10.72
CA ALA A 56 -20.91 -15.59 11.00
C ALA A 56 -21.75 -15.51 9.72
N ASN A 57 -21.17 -15.04 8.62
CA ASN A 57 -21.85 -14.92 7.32
C ASN A 57 -21.58 -16.09 6.37
N LYS A 58 -21.04 -17.21 6.87
CA LYS A 58 -20.77 -18.44 6.10
C LYS A 58 -19.94 -18.17 4.83
N LEU A 59 -19.04 -17.20 4.89
CA LEU A 59 -18.11 -16.89 3.80
C LEU A 59 -17.00 -17.96 3.77
N THR A 60 -16.46 -18.18 2.58
CA THR A 60 -15.46 -19.25 2.38
C THR A 60 -14.03 -18.76 2.56
N GLU A 61 -13.09 -19.71 2.70
CA GLU A 61 -11.65 -19.46 2.68
C GLU A 61 -11.21 -18.56 1.50
N ARG A 62 -11.86 -18.71 0.33
CA ARG A 62 -11.54 -17.91 -0.85
C ARG A 62 -11.89 -16.44 -0.68
N HIS A 63 -12.99 -16.11 0.01
CA HIS A 63 -13.33 -14.73 0.36
C HIS A 63 -12.27 -14.13 1.30
N ALA A 64 -11.87 -14.89 2.33
CA ALA A 64 -10.81 -14.47 3.26
C ALA A 64 -9.48 -14.19 2.53
N ARG A 65 -9.09 -15.07 1.61
CA ARG A 65 -7.88 -14.88 0.80
C ARG A 65 -7.96 -13.66 -0.12
N ALA A 66 -9.12 -13.39 -0.68
CA ALA A 66 -9.32 -12.21 -1.51
C ALA A 66 -9.11 -10.92 -0.70
N LEU A 67 -9.65 -10.84 0.52
CA LEU A 67 -9.47 -9.69 1.43
C LEU A 67 -8.01 -9.44 1.81
N LEU A 68 -7.16 -10.45 1.83
CA LEU A 68 -5.71 -10.28 2.10
C LEU A 68 -4.97 -9.46 1.03
N LYS A 69 -5.53 -9.27 -0.17
CA LYS A 69 -4.96 -8.38 -1.19
C LYS A 69 -5.02 -6.91 -0.76
N LEU A 70 -5.98 -6.54 0.07
CA LEU A 70 -6.10 -5.20 0.63
C LEU A 70 -5.10 -5.03 1.78
N LYS A 71 -4.37 -3.91 1.79
CA LYS A 71 -3.37 -3.61 2.82
C LYS A 71 -3.95 -2.84 3.99
N ASP A 72 -5.01 -2.10 3.73
CA ASP A 72 -5.66 -1.17 4.65
C ASP A 72 -6.87 -1.84 5.29
N ASP A 73 -6.99 -1.77 6.61
CA ASP A 73 -8.09 -2.39 7.35
C ASP A 73 -9.42 -1.69 7.09
N ASP A 74 -9.41 -0.37 6.87
CA ASP A 74 -10.62 0.38 6.49
C ASP A 74 -11.18 -0.11 5.15
N ASP A 75 -10.32 -0.42 4.18
CA ASP A 75 -10.75 -1.00 2.91
C ASP A 75 -11.31 -2.40 3.08
N ARG A 76 -10.68 -3.21 3.93
CA ARG A 76 -11.15 -4.56 4.23
C ARG A 76 -12.54 -4.53 4.86
N ASP A 77 -12.77 -3.63 5.83
CA ASP A 77 -14.06 -3.45 6.48
C ASP A 77 -15.13 -3.01 5.47
N GLN A 78 -14.85 -2.01 4.62
CA GLN A 78 -15.79 -1.54 3.59
C GLN A 78 -16.12 -2.62 2.56
N VAL A 79 -15.12 -3.39 2.11
CA VAL A 79 -15.35 -4.48 1.16
C VAL A 79 -16.15 -5.60 1.83
N MET A 80 -15.82 -5.97 3.07
CA MET A 80 -16.54 -6.99 3.83
C MET A 80 -18.01 -6.62 3.99
N GLU A 81 -18.33 -5.39 4.37
CA GLU A 81 -19.71 -4.91 4.48
C GLU A 81 -20.47 -5.07 3.16
N ARG A 82 -19.85 -4.68 2.04
CA ARG A 82 -20.46 -4.85 0.71
C ARG A 82 -20.67 -6.31 0.32
N VAL A 83 -19.72 -7.18 0.65
CA VAL A 83 -19.80 -8.61 0.41
C VAL A 83 -21.00 -9.21 1.16
N ILE A 84 -21.18 -8.83 2.42
CA ILE A 84 -22.28 -9.32 3.27
C ILE A 84 -23.62 -8.77 2.77
N VAL A 85 -23.75 -7.45 2.63
CA VAL A 85 -25.01 -6.78 2.26
C VAL A 85 -25.53 -7.27 0.88
N ASN A 86 -24.63 -7.44 -0.07
CA ASN A 86 -25.00 -7.84 -1.44
C ASN A 86 -24.87 -9.36 -1.71
N ASN A 87 -24.53 -10.16 -0.70
CA ASN A 87 -24.32 -11.60 -0.82
C ASN A 87 -23.39 -11.97 -2.00
N LEU A 88 -22.26 -11.25 -2.11
CA LEU A 88 -21.36 -11.43 -3.24
C LEU A 88 -20.67 -12.80 -3.20
N ASN A 89 -20.61 -13.46 -4.34
CA ASN A 89 -19.80 -14.66 -4.49
C ASN A 89 -18.31 -14.35 -4.61
N VAL A 90 -17.46 -15.37 -4.56
CA VAL A 90 -15.98 -15.23 -4.60
C VAL A 90 -15.53 -14.37 -5.78
N LYS A 91 -16.04 -14.65 -7.00
CA LYS A 91 -15.64 -13.92 -8.22
C LYS A 91 -16.02 -12.44 -8.17
N GLN A 92 -17.21 -12.14 -7.65
CA GLN A 92 -17.69 -10.77 -7.48
C GLN A 92 -16.88 -10.03 -6.41
N THR A 93 -16.52 -10.72 -5.31
CA THR A 93 -15.66 -10.18 -4.26
C THR A 93 -14.27 -9.85 -4.79
N GLU A 94 -13.66 -10.76 -5.56
CA GLU A 94 -12.35 -10.52 -6.19
C GLU A 94 -12.41 -9.30 -7.12
N LYS A 95 -13.45 -9.20 -7.96
CA LYS A 95 -13.64 -8.05 -8.84
C LYS A 95 -13.80 -6.74 -8.06
N LEU A 96 -14.62 -6.75 -6.99
CA LEU A 96 -14.79 -5.57 -6.13
C LEU A 96 -13.46 -5.11 -5.54
N ILE A 97 -12.62 -6.04 -5.09
CA ILE A 97 -11.29 -5.75 -4.54
C ILE A 97 -10.38 -5.14 -5.61
N ASP A 98 -10.35 -5.73 -6.79
CA ASP A 98 -9.53 -5.24 -7.90
C ASP A 98 -9.98 -3.80 -8.29
N ASP A 99 -11.29 -3.51 -8.36
CA ASP A 99 -11.83 -2.16 -8.60
C ASP A 99 -11.41 -1.15 -7.51
N VAL A 100 -11.35 -1.57 -6.25
CA VAL A 100 -10.89 -0.73 -5.12
C VAL A 100 -9.41 -0.40 -5.26
N LEU A 101 -8.58 -1.41 -5.58
CA LEU A 101 -7.14 -1.24 -5.78
C LEU A 101 -6.83 -0.34 -6.96
N GLU A 102 -7.51 -0.52 -8.10
CA GLU A 102 -7.34 0.33 -9.29
C GLU A 102 -7.69 1.79 -9.00
N LYS A 103 -8.79 2.06 -8.30
CA LYS A 103 -9.18 3.42 -7.90
C LYS A 103 -8.13 4.08 -7.01
N LYS A 104 -7.59 3.35 -6.04
CA LYS A 104 -6.51 3.85 -5.16
C LYS A 104 -5.24 4.16 -5.95
N GLU A 105 -4.83 3.28 -6.85
CA GLU A 105 -3.67 3.54 -7.71
C GLU A 105 -3.87 4.75 -8.62
N ALA A 106 -5.05 4.87 -9.24
CA ALA A 106 -5.37 6.03 -10.07
C ALA A 106 -5.34 7.34 -9.28
N ALA A 107 -5.88 7.34 -8.05
CA ALA A 107 -5.85 8.50 -7.16
C ALA A 107 -4.40 8.88 -6.77
N LEU A 108 -3.55 7.89 -6.46
CA LEU A 108 -2.14 8.10 -6.16
C LEU A 108 -1.37 8.66 -7.37
N ARG A 109 -1.60 8.12 -8.57
CA ARG A 109 -1.02 8.64 -9.83
C ARG A 109 -1.44 10.08 -10.09
N LYS A 110 -2.72 10.40 -9.90
CA LYS A 110 -3.25 11.78 -10.03
C LYS A 110 -2.59 12.72 -9.03
N ARG A 111 -2.47 12.32 -7.76
CA ARG A 111 -1.81 13.11 -6.70
C ARG A 111 -0.33 13.37 -7.00
N ARG A 112 0.41 12.35 -7.45
CA ARG A 112 1.82 12.50 -7.89
C ARG A 112 1.94 13.47 -9.06
N LYS A 113 1.06 13.39 -10.06
CA LYS A 113 1.05 14.28 -11.21
C LYS A 113 0.79 15.75 -10.83
N ILE A 114 -0.17 15.99 -9.92
CA ILE A 114 -0.48 17.34 -9.42
C ILE A 114 0.73 17.90 -8.66
N ASN A 115 1.35 17.12 -7.78
CA ASN A 115 2.53 17.56 -7.04
C ASN A 115 3.69 17.90 -7.98
N TYR A 116 3.92 17.10 -9.02
CA TYR A 116 4.96 17.35 -10.02
C TYR A 116 4.71 18.64 -10.81
N ILE A 117 3.46 18.91 -11.21
CA ILE A 117 3.09 20.16 -11.92
C ILE A 117 3.30 21.37 -11.01
N SER A 118 2.84 21.33 -9.77
CA SER A 118 3.01 22.41 -8.80
C SER A 118 4.49 22.70 -8.55
N TYR A 119 5.28 21.67 -8.37
CA TYR A 119 6.72 21.76 -8.20
C TYR A 119 7.41 22.44 -9.40
N LYS A 120 7.05 22.04 -10.63
CA LYS A 120 7.60 22.64 -11.86
C LYS A 120 7.23 24.13 -12.00
N ILE A 121 6.04 24.52 -11.56
CA ILE A 121 5.60 25.93 -11.55
C ILE A 121 6.48 26.74 -10.61
N TYR A 122 6.73 26.25 -9.38
CA TYR A 122 7.59 26.93 -8.42
C TYR A 122 9.03 27.07 -8.92
N LEU A 123 9.60 26.02 -9.49
CA LEU A 123 10.94 26.10 -10.09
C LEU A 123 11.02 27.11 -11.24
N ASN A 124 9.99 27.16 -12.09
CA ASN A 124 9.96 28.14 -13.17
C ASN A 124 9.84 29.57 -12.64
N THR A 125 9.10 29.78 -11.55
CA THR A 125 9.00 31.10 -10.89
C THR A 125 10.36 31.53 -10.30
N ILE A 126 11.05 30.62 -9.63
CA ILE A 126 12.41 30.87 -9.11
C ILE A 126 13.37 31.20 -10.24
N ARG A 127 13.32 30.46 -11.36
CA ARG A 127 14.15 30.75 -12.54
C ARG A 127 13.86 32.11 -13.16
N LYS A 128 12.58 32.48 -13.28
CA LYS A 128 12.20 33.80 -13.79
C LYS A 128 12.74 34.93 -12.91
N ALA A 129 12.55 34.82 -11.59
CA ALA A 129 13.09 35.79 -10.65
C ALA A 129 14.63 35.87 -10.71
N PHE A 130 15.30 34.72 -10.80
CA PHE A 130 16.75 34.66 -10.95
C PHE A 130 17.24 35.32 -12.25
N ASN A 131 16.55 35.12 -13.37
CA ASN A 131 16.92 35.74 -14.64
C ASN A 131 16.88 37.28 -14.58
N GLN A 132 15.92 37.85 -13.85
CA GLN A 132 15.88 39.30 -13.59
C GLN A 132 17.10 39.78 -12.77
N ILE A 133 17.50 38.99 -11.77
CA ILE A 133 18.72 39.31 -10.99
C ILE A 133 19.96 39.20 -11.89
N LYS A 134 20.02 38.19 -12.75
CA LYS A 134 21.16 37.96 -13.64
C LYS A 134 21.33 39.07 -14.69
N GLU A 135 20.25 39.71 -15.13
CA GLU A 135 20.31 40.91 -16.00
C GLU A 135 21.00 42.10 -15.31
N MET A 136 20.89 42.16 -13.97
CA MET A 136 21.51 43.23 -13.17
C MET A 136 22.91 42.86 -12.63
N GLU A 137 23.15 41.55 -12.46
CA GLU A 137 24.36 41.02 -11.85
C GLU A 137 24.85 39.78 -12.61
N GLU A 138 25.76 39.97 -13.55
CA GLU A 138 26.27 38.97 -14.49
C GLU A 138 26.90 37.75 -13.79
N ASN A 139 27.50 37.97 -12.60
CA ASN A 139 28.17 36.94 -11.81
C ASN A 139 27.25 36.10 -10.93
N ALA A 140 25.95 36.38 -10.92
CA ALA A 140 24.98 35.57 -10.21
C ALA A 140 24.89 34.14 -10.80
N LYS A 141 24.80 33.12 -9.93
CA LYS A 141 24.70 31.71 -10.33
C LYS A 141 23.53 31.05 -9.62
N ILE A 142 22.83 30.16 -10.38
CA ILE A 142 21.84 29.24 -9.82
C ILE A 142 22.30 27.80 -10.02
N ILE A 143 22.28 27.03 -8.96
CA ILE A 143 22.66 25.61 -8.96
C ILE A 143 21.42 24.82 -8.57
N GLN A 144 21.11 23.77 -9.30
CA GLN A 144 19.99 22.87 -9.01
C GLN A 144 20.52 21.46 -8.91
N GLU A 145 20.23 20.78 -7.80
CA GLU A 145 20.63 19.40 -7.54
C GLU A 145 19.42 18.58 -7.10
N ASP A 146 19.21 17.45 -7.78
CA ASP A 146 18.21 16.47 -7.37
C ASP A 146 18.82 15.54 -6.32
N LYS A 147 18.26 15.54 -5.10
CA LYS A 147 18.69 14.71 -3.97
C LYS A 147 17.76 13.50 -3.74
N GLY A 148 16.89 13.20 -4.71
CA GLY A 148 15.93 12.11 -4.64
C GLY A 148 14.63 12.51 -3.92
N ASP A 149 14.69 12.77 -2.62
CA ASP A 149 13.52 13.15 -1.81
C ASP A 149 13.20 14.65 -1.90
N PHE A 150 14.18 15.48 -2.27
CA PHE A 150 14.02 16.92 -2.44
C PHE A 150 14.93 17.47 -3.55
N MET A 151 14.50 18.59 -4.13
CA MET A 151 15.30 19.36 -5.07
C MET A 151 15.96 20.52 -4.31
N GLU A 152 17.27 20.57 -4.33
CA GLU A 152 18.03 21.68 -3.77
C GLU A 152 18.24 22.76 -4.84
N VAL A 153 17.89 24.01 -4.49
CA VAL A 153 18.13 25.17 -5.35
C VAL A 153 18.98 26.19 -4.57
N LYS A 154 20.21 26.42 -5.03
CA LYS A 154 21.12 27.41 -4.46
C LYS A 154 21.26 28.61 -5.42
N ILE A 155 21.04 29.81 -4.90
CA ILE A 155 21.29 31.07 -5.62
C ILE A 155 22.49 31.70 -4.99
N LEU A 156 23.54 31.93 -5.78
CA LEU A 156 24.78 32.58 -5.36
C LEU A 156 24.77 33.97 -5.97
N LEU A 157 24.78 34.99 -5.09
CA LEU A 157 24.87 36.39 -5.48
C LEU A 157 26.23 36.92 -5.06
N PRO A 158 26.96 37.63 -5.94
CA PRO A 158 28.24 38.27 -5.54
C PRO A 158 27.92 39.38 -4.54
N LYS A 159 28.76 39.48 -3.52
CA LYS A 159 28.64 40.52 -2.50
C LYS A 159 29.38 41.77 -3.02
N ASN A 160 28.64 42.69 -3.60
CA ASN A 160 29.20 44.00 -3.93
C ASN A 160 29.09 44.90 -2.68
N ASP A 161 30.18 45.46 -2.23
CA ASP A 161 30.27 46.32 -1.02
C ASP A 161 29.36 47.57 -1.07
N ARG A 162 28.65 47.79 -2.15
CA ARG A 162 27.78 48.97 -2.37
C ARG A 162 26.29 48.72 -2.04
N CYS A 163 25.88 47.52 -1.68
CA CYS A 163 24.45 47.20 -1.53
C CYS A 163 23.96 46.98 -0.08
N PHE A 164 24.81 47.21 0.93
CA PHE A 164 24.46 47.01 2.34
C PHE A 164 24.86 48.16 3.25
N THR A 165 24.70 49.39 2.76
CA THR A 165 24.70 50.61 3.62
C THR A 165 23.31 51.18 3.72
#